data_573c6766fab731b97eec43007af0459e
#
_entry.id   573c6766fab731b97eec43007af0459e
#
_cell.length_a   1.000
_cell.length_b   1.000
_cell.length_c   1.000
_cell.angle_alpha   90.00
_cell.angle_beta   90.00
_cell.angle_gamma   90.00
#
_symmetry.space_group_name_H-M   'P 1'
#
loop_
_entity.id
_entity.type
_entity.pdbx_description
1 polymer ?
#
loop_
_entity_poly.entity_id
_entity_poly.type
_entity_poly.pdbx_seq_one_letter_code
_entity_poly.pdbx_strand_id
1 'polypeptide(L)'
;MHGFPCLWEAKSMKNSKFNEFKKKGVKQSHFGYYVQVQLYMAFMKLTDNLCWFTVVNKDTAEVWHEFVGYDAEVAQQYSDRAFEIITATERGELLPRSFNDPSYFQCKWCDYRKTCWGERAI
;
A
#
# COMPACT_ATOMS: atom_id res chain seq x y z
N MET A 1 16.83 4.10 -17.31
CA MET A 1 17.20 4.64 -16.08
C MET A 1 18.65 5.06 -16.06
N HIS A 2 18.86 6.06 -16.77
CA HIS A 2 20.10 6.70 -17.27
C HIS A 2 21.09 7.12 -16.16
N GLY A 3 21.73 6.14 -15.48
CA GLY A 3 22.77 6.43 -14.49
C GLY A 3 22.28 6.89 -13.10
N PHE A 4 20.97 7.09 -12.90
CA PHE A 4 20.39 7.41 -11.61
C PHE A 4 19.84 6.15 -10.95
N PRO A 5 19.95 6.03 -9.62
CA PRO A 5 19.34 4.90 -8.92
C PRO A 5 17.82 4.92 -9.01
N CYS A 6 17.21 3.74 -9.01
CA CYS A 6 15.77 3.59 -8.95
C CYS A 6 15.37 2.66 -7.81
N LEU A 7 14.15 2.79 -7.33
CA LEU A 7 13.59 1.85 -6.38
C LEU A 7 13.28 0.54 -7.10
N TRP A 8 13.65 -0.57 -6.51
CA TRP A 8 13.21 -1.90 -6.89
C TRP A 8 12.42 -2.49 -5.73
N GLU A 9 11.19 -2.92 -6.01
CA GLU A 9 10.29 -3.54 -5.05
C GLU A 9 9.83 -4.89 -5.61
N ALA A 10 9.87 -5.94 -4.80
CA ALA A 10 9.50 -7.29 -5.20
C ALA A 10 8.43 -7.85 -4.28
N LYS A 11 7.40 -8.44 -4.87
CA LYS A 11 6.31 -9.12 -4.19
C LYS A 11 6.12 -10.51 -4.78
N SER A 12 5.75 -11.47 -3.95
CA SER A 12 5.28 -12.78 -4.41
C SER A 12 3.80 -12.92 -4.10
N MET A 13 3.06 -13.59 -4.99
CA MET A 13 1.63 -13.78 -4.83
C MET A 13 1.14 -15.02 -5.54
N LYS A 14 -0.03 -15.51 -5.14
CA LYS A 14 -0.67 -16.65 -5.78
C LYS A 14 -1.15 -16.30 -7.20
N ASN A 15 -1.39 -17.33 -7.99
CA ASN A 15 -1.74 -17.20 -9.41
C ASN A 15 -2.90 -16.25 -9.71
N SER A 16 -3.99 -16.31 -8.93
CA SER A 16 -5.16 -15.44 -9.17
C SER A 16 -4.82 -13.97 -9.01
N LYS A 17 -4.06 -13.61 -7.97
CA LYS A 17 -3.65 -12.24 -7.71
C LYS A 17 -2.61 -11.77 -8.72
N PHE A 18 -1.68 -12.63 -9.10
CA PHE A 18 -0.68 -12.34 -10.13
C PHE A 18 -1.34 -11.96 -11.46
N ASN A 19 -2.34 -12.72 -11.90
CA ASN A 19 -3.06 -12.41 -13.12
C ASN A 19 -3.84 -11.10 -13.04
N GLU A 20 -4.39 -10.77 -11.89
CA GLU A 20 -5.03 -9.46 -11.65
C GLU A 20 -4.02 -8.31 -11.79
N PHE A 21 -2.83 -8.44 -11.21
CA PHE A 21 -1.77 -7.44 -11.34
C PHE A 21 -1.34 -7.25 -12.80
N LYS A 22 -1.16 -8.31 -13.55
CA LYS A 22 -0.83 -8.22 -14.99
C LYS A 22 -1.88 -7.46 -15.77
N LYS A 23 -3.15 -7.62 -15.40
CA LYS A 23 -4.28 -7.02 -16.11
C LYS A 23 -4.53 -5.57 -15.70
N LYS A 24 -4.46 -5.26 -14.41
CA LYS A 24 -4.90 -3.97 -13.85
C LYS A 24 -3.78 -3.06 -13.39
N GLY A 25 -2.58 -3.61 -13.13
CA GLY A 25 -1.47 -2.88 -12.54
C GLY A 25 -1.56 -2.78 -11.01
N VAL A 26 -0.47 -2.34 -10.38
CA VAL A 26 -0.34 -2.29 -8.91
C VAL A 26 -1.35 -1.34 -8.27
N LYS A 27 -1.56 -0.16 -8.86
CA LYS A 27 -2.43 0.87 -8.27
C LYS A 27 -3.86 0.39 -8.10
N GLN A 28 -4.41 -0.30 -9.11
CA GLN A 28 -5.79 -0.81 -9.07
C GLN A 28 -5.91 -2.14 -8.35
N SER A 29 -4.89 -3.00 -8.43
CA SER A 29 -4.92 -4.33 -7.83
C SER A 29 -4.65 -4.32 -6.35
N HIS A 30 -3.73 -3.47 -5.89
CA HIS A 30 -3.38 -3.37 -4.47
C HIS A 30 -2.88 -1.96 -4.15
N PHE A 31 -3.79 -1.07 -3.85
CA PHE A 31 -3.47 0.34 -3.61
C PHE A 31 -2.46 0.53 -2.46
N GLY A 32 -2.51 -0.33 -1.43
CA GLY A 32 -1.53 -0.31 -0.34
C GLY A 32 -0.10 -0.51 -0.82
N TYR A 33 0.15 -1.40 -1.78
CA TYR A 33 1.48 -1.57 -2.37
C TYR A 33 1.90 -0.34 -3.19
N TYR A 34 0.97 0.26 -3.91
CA TYR A 34 1.23 1.51 -4.62
C TYR A 34 1.65 2.63 -3.67
N VAL A 35 0.92 2.81 -2.57
CA VAL A 35 1.27 3.79 -1.51
C VAL A 35 2.65 3.49 -0.92
N GLN A 36 2.95 2.23 -0.62
CA GLN A 36 4.25 1.82 -0.09
C GLN A 36 5.40 2.24 -1.02
N VAL A 37 5.23 2.00 -2.32
CA VAL A 37 6.22 2.41 -3.34
C VAL A 37 6.39 3.93 -3.35
N GLN A 38 5.31 4.69 -3.30
CA GLN A 38 5.37 6.15 -3.30
C GLN A 38 6.10 6.70 -2.08
N LEU A 39 5.80 6.15 -0.90
CA LEU A 39 6.48 6.55 0.33
C LEU A 39 7.98 6.19 0.30
N TYR A 40 8.33 4.99 -0.19
CA TYR A 40 9.74 4.60 -0.33
C TYR A 40 10.48 5.53 -1.29
N MET A 41 9.90 5.85 -2.44
CA MET A 41 10.51 6.76 -3.41
C MET A 41 10.75 8.14 -2.79
N ALA A 42 9.77 8.66 -2.03
CA ALA A 42 9.88 9.96 -1.38
C ALA A 42 10.95 9.97 -0.30
N PHE A 43 10.91 9.03 0.63
CA PHE A 43 11.84 9.01 1.78
C PHE A 43 13.27 8.61 1.40
N MET A 44 13.43 7.77 0.38
CA MET A 44 14.75 7.40 -0.12
C MET A 44 15.28 8.37 -1.17
N LYS A 45 14.51 9.39 -1.53
CA LYS A 45 14.86 10.38 -2.57
C LYS A 45 15.14 9.73 -3.93
N LEU A 46 14.33 8.74 -4.30
CA LEU A 46 14.42 8.00 -5.56
C LEU A 46 13.28 8.40 -6.50
N THR A 47 13.08 9.71 -6.69
CA THR A 47 11.93 10.23 -7.45
C THR A 47 12.24 10.55 -8.90
N ASP A 48 13.52 10.46 -9.31
CA ASP A 48 13.96 10.86 -10.67
C ASP A 48 13.73 9.76 -11.72
N ASN A 49 13.58 8.50 -11.26
CA ASN A 49 13.34 7.35 -12.13
C ASN A 49 12.04 6.63 -11.72
N LEU A 50 11.53 5.80 -12.64
CA LEU A 50 10.42 4.92 -12.36
C LEU A 50 10.83 3.85 -11.34
N CYS A 51 9.92 3.45 -10.46
CA CYS A 51 10.11 2.26 -9.63
C CYS A 51 9.98 1.02 -10.50
N TRP A 52 10.90 0.09 -10.35
CA TRP A 52 10.82 -1.23 -10.97
C TRP A 52 10.11 -2.17 -10.01
N PHE A 53 8.82 -2.37 -10.24
CA PHE A 53 7.96 -3.23 -9.41
C PHE A 53 7.93 -4.64 -10.01
N THR A 54 8.42 -5.62 -9.27
CA THR A 54 8.53 -7.01 -9.69
C THR A 54 7.53 -7.87 -8.93
N VAL A 55 6.78 -8.70 -9.65
CA VAL A 55 5.84 -9.65 -9.07
C VAL A 55 6.21 -11.06 -9.50
N VAL A 56 6.29 -11.97 -8.54
CA VAL A 56 6.56 -13.39 -8.79
C VAL A 56 5.30 -14.19 -8.48
N ASN A 57 4.86 -14.99 -9.47
CA ASN A 57 3.79 -15.96 -9.27
C ASN A 57 4.37 -17.17 -8.53
N LYS A 58 4.01 -17.34 -7.26
CA LYS A 58 4.53 -18.42 -6.43
C LYS A 58 3.99 -19.81 -6.78
N ASP A 59 2.96 -19.88 -7.61
CA ASP A 59 2.40 -21.16 -8.10
C ASP A 59 3.09 -21.64 -9.38
N THR A 60 3.52 -20.73 -10.25
CA THR A 60 4.09 -21.04 -11.58
C THR A 60 5.53 -20.59 -11.77
N ALA A 61 6.07 -19.79 -10.84
CA ALA A 61 7.37 -19.12 -10.95
C ALA A 61 7.46 -18.05 -12.07
N GLU A 62 6.34 -17.71 -12.72
CA GLU A 62 6.31 -16.63 -13.70
C GLU A 62 6.64 -15.29 -13.02
N VAL A 63 7.41 -14.44 -13.71
CA VAL A 63 7.80 -13.11 -13.22
C VAL A 63 7.22 -12.04 -14.14
N TRP A 64 6.73 -10.97 -13.53
CA TRP A 64 6.18 -9.82 -14.26
C TRP A 64 6.70 -8.53 -13.64
N HIS A 65 6.95 -7.53 -14.48
CA HIS A 65 7.46 -6.24 -14.06
C HIS A 65 6.50 -5.12 -14.45
N GLU A 66 6.40 -4.13 -13.59
CA GLU A 66 5.71 -2.87 -13.88
C GLU A 66 6.61 -1.71 -13.50
N PHE A 67 6.67 -0.70 -14.35
CA PHE A 67 7.33 0.55 -14.04
C PHE A 67 6.32 1.53 -13.45
N VAL A 68 6.57 1.98 -12.23
CA VAL A 68 5.66 2.84 -11.47
C VAL A 68 6.28 4.21 -11.30
N GLY A 69 5.59 5.23 -11.80
CA GLY A 69 6.02 6.62 -11.67
C GLY A 69 5.82 7.16 -10.26
N TYR A 70 6.62 8.16 -9.90
CA TYR A 70 6.45 8.85 -8.63
C TYR A 70 5.17 9.71 -8.65
N ASP A 71 4.37 9.57 -7.60
CA ASP A 71 3.12 10.29 -7.36
C ASP A 71 3.28 11.09 -6.06
N ALA A 72 3.73 12.34 -6.20
CA ALA A 72 4.02 13.22 -5.06
C ALA A 72 2.77 13.48 -4.21
N GLU A 73 1.61 13.57 -4.84
CA GLU A 73 0.34 13.83 -4.16
C GLU A 73 -0.05 12.66 -3.23
N VAL A 74 0.04 11.44 -3.72
CA VAL A 74 -0.20 10.25 -2.91
C VAL A 74 0.83 10.12 -1.80
N ALA A 75 2.12 10.33 -2.10
CA ALA A 75 3.18 10.28 -1.09
C ALA A 75 2.93 11.31 0.04
N GLN A 76 2.57 12.54 -0.31
CA GLN A 76 2.28 13.57 0.66
C GLN A 76 1.05 13.24 1.50
N GLN A 77 -0.03 12.81 0.87
CA GLN A 77 -1.28 12.45 1.56
C GLN A 77 -1.05 11.39 2.64
N TYR A 78 -0.35 10.33 2.31
CA TYR A 78 -0.14 9.22 3.25
C TYR A 78 0.97 9.49 4.27
N SER A 79 1.95 10.32 3.95
CA SER A 79 2.91 10.85 4.92
C SER A 79 2.19 11.72 5.96
N ASP A 80 1.30 12.60 5.52
CA ASP A 80 0.49 13.44 6.42
C ASP A 80 -0.42 12.59 7.30
N ARG A 81 -1.01 11.53 6.74
CA ARG A 81 -1.84 10.58 7.49
C ARG A 81 -1.05 9.87 8.58
N ALA A 82 0.16 9.42 8.27
CA ALA A 82 1.05 8.80 9.27
C ALA A 82 1.40 9.77 10.40
N PHE A 83 1.72 11.01 10.06
CA PHE A 83 1.99 12.06 11.04
C PHE A 83 0.78 12.35 11.93
N GLU A 84 -0.41 12.43 11.35
CA GLU A 84 -1.67 12.63 12.08
C GLU A 84 -1.92 11.50 13.09
N ILE A 85 -1.70 10.25 12.68
CA ILE A 85 -1.86 9.08 13.56
C ILE A 85 -0.87 9.11 14.72
N ILE A 86 0.40 9.39 14.45
CA ILE A 86 1.45 9.48 15.47
C ILE A 86 1.11 10.59 16.47
N THR A 87 0.75 11.76 15.98
CA THR A 87 0.42 12.92 16.82
C THR A 87 -0.81 12.65 17.70
N ALA A 88 -1.86 12.07 17.15
CA ALA A 88 -3.06 11.70 17.90
C ALA A 88 -2.74 10.67 18.97
N THR A 89 -1.92 9.67 18.66
CA THR A 89 -1.48 8.65 19.61
C THR A 89 -0.71 9.23 20.77
N GLU A 90 0.23 10.16 20.50
CA GLU A 90 1.00 10.85 21.53
C GLU A 90 0.12 11.69 22.46
N ARG A 91 -0.98 12.24 21.95
CA ARG A 91 -1.94 13.03 22.72
C ARG A 91 -3.04 12.20 23.40
N GLY A 92 -3.07 10.89 23.17
CA GLY A 92 -4.13 10.01 23.67
C GLY A 92 -5.49 10.24 23.00
N GLU A 93 -5.50 10.79 21.79
CA GLU A 93 -6.70 11.06 21.00
C GLU A 93 -7.01 9.92 20.05
N LEU A 94 -8.31 9.62 19.89
CA LEU A 94 -8.79 8.67 18.89
C LEU A 94 -9.20 9.42 17.63
N LEU A 95 -8.61 9.04 16.50
CA LEU A 95 -9.04 9.51 15.19
C LEU A 95 -10.36 8.85 14.76
N PRO A 96 -11.13 9.50 13.87
CA PRO A 96 -12.31 8.86 13.29
C PRO A 96 -11.96 7.56 12.58
N ARG A 97 -12.92 6.63 12.53
CA ARG A 97 -12.77 5.37 11.78
C ARG A 97 -12.47 5.66 10.32
N SER A 98 -11.58 4.87 9.73
CA SER A 98 -11.25 4.98 8.30
C SER A 98 -12.35 4.42 7.39
N PHE A 99 -13.22 3.57 7.91
CA PHE A 99 -14.30 2.91 7.17
C PHE A 99 -15.61 3.03 7.94
N ASN A 100 -16.72 3.00 7.20
CA ASN A 100 -18.05 3.17 7.77
C ASN A 100 -18.84 1.86 7.93
N ASP A 101 -18.23 0.73 7.57
CA ASP A 101 -18.87 -0.58 7.60
C ASP A 101 -17.95 -1.61 8.25
N PRO A 102 -18.37 -2.24 9.37
CA PRO A 102 -17.57 -3.27 10.03
C PRO A 102 -17.42 -4.54 9.20
N SER A 103 -18.21 -4.73 8.15
CA SER A 103 -18.10 -5.85 7.22
C SER A 103 -17.07 -5.65 6.12
N TYR A 104 -16.52 -4.43 5.97
CA TYR A 104 -15.46 -4.15 5.02
C TYR A 104 -14.27 -5.08 5.25
N PHE A 105 -13.65 -5.55 4.17
CA PHE A 105 -12.68 -6.66 4.28
C PHE A 105 -11.52 -6.36 5.23
N GLN A 106 -11.00 -5.12 5.26
CA GLN A 106 -9.93 -4.75 6.20
C GLN A 106 -10.41 -4.77 7.65
N CYS A 107 -11.68 -4.42 7.90
CA CYS A 107 -12.26 -4.50 9.24
C CYS A 107 -12.47 -5.95 9.69
N LYS A 108 -12.90 -6.82 8.77
CA LYS A 108 -13.09 -8.26 9.07
C LYS A 108 -11.81 -8.92 9.59
N TRP A 109 -10.68 -8.56 9.05
CA TRP A 109 -9.38 -9.14 9.40
C TRP A 109 -8.61 -8.31 10.42
N CYS A 110 -9.22 -7.24 10.95
CA CYS A 110 -8.58 -6.35 11.91
C CYS A 110 -8.67 -6.92 13.35
N ASP A 111 -7.54 -7.01 14.02
CA ASP A 111 -7.47 -7.47 15.41
C ASP A 111 -8.22 -6.54 16.38
N TYR A 112 -8.38 -5.28 16.01
CA TYR A 112 -9.07 -4.27 16.83
C TYR A 112 -10.53 -4.06 16.45
N ARG A 113 -11.10 -4.94 15.64
CA ARG A 113 -12.48 -4.82 15.15
C ARG A 113 -13.49 -4.66 16.28
N LYS A 114 -13.40 -5.49 17.29
CA LYS A 114 -14.30 -5.45 18.45
C LYS A 114 -14.16 -4.16 19.24
N THR A 115 -12.94 -3.73 19.48
CA THR A 115 -12.65 -2.47 20.18
C THR A 115 -13.17 -1.27 19.40
N CYS A 116 -12.98 -1.27 18.07
CA CYS A 116 -13.36 -0.18 17.19
C CYS A 116 -14.89 -0.06 17.03
N TRP A 117 -15.59 -1.17 16.88
CA TRP A 117 -17.02 -1.20 16.53
C TRP A 117 -17.93 -1.57 17.69
N GLY A 118 -17.38 -2.18 18.77
CA GLY A 118 -18.14 -2.79 19.85
C GLY A 118 -18.61 -4.20 19.49
N GLU A 119 -18.80 -5.03 20.50
CA GLU A 119 -19.16 -6.45 20.29
C GLU A 119 -20.54 -6.65 19.67
N ARG A 120 -21.47 -5.71 19.89
CA ARG A 120 -22.84 -5.79 19.35
C ARG A 120 -22.96 -5.40 17.88
N ALA A 121 -21.93 -4.76 17.32
CA ALA A 121 -21.95 -4.26 15.94
C ALA A 121 -21.36 -5.26 14.93
N ILE A 122 -20.90 -6.41 15.40
CA ILE A 122 -20.19 -7.41 14.57
C ILE A 122 -20.77 -8.81 14.72
#